data_c18e55477f08d748bc2facc115906b3e
#
_entry.id   c18e55477f08d748bc2facc115906b3e
#
_cell.length_a   1.000
_cell.length_b   1.000
_cell.length_c   1.000
_cell.angle_alpha   90.00
_cell.angle_beta   90.00
_cell.angle_gamma   90.00
#
_symmetry.space_group_name_H-M   'P 1'
#
loop_
_entity.id
_entity.type
_entity.pdbx_description
1 polymer ?
#
loop_
_entity_poly.entity_id
_entity_poly.type
_entity_poly.pdbx_seq_one_letter_code
_entity_poly.pdbx_strand_id
1 'polypeptide(L)'
;MWLVGGYTADMQGSAAGILALRARANGSLEVDRLVTEATSPSYLAVSGQTLLAVSEATAELSAFSRSFEHLGTASAGGDAPCHIGVYGSTVIVSNYVSGTLGVLSADPLTLTQSLGGSGGGPHAVQDGPHAHSTVELADGRILSADLGADRLHVHSLADGRISRVSSVEVPAGTGPRDILQLPNGLILVLAELSLEVLVLSPSLDLVATVPIPGATVGDHAAGLSVRGDRVYTALRGSNRLGILAFVDGSLLGVDFVSSEGDWPRHHVIDGDVLHAANQLSSTVASFSLAGDGIPRLIAPPTAVPSPTFLLRF
;
A
#
# COMPACT_ATOMS: atom_id res chain seq x y z
N MET A 1 -19.43 -3.34 1.17
CA MET A 1 -18.95 -2.99 2.52
C MET A 1 -17.47 -2.60 2.40
N TRP A 2 -17.00 -1.72 3.27
CA TRP A 2 -15.58 -1.38 3.39
C TRP A 2 -15.03 -1.88 4.72
N LEU A 3 -13.79 -2.28 4.74
CA LEU A 3 -13.04 -2.58 5.97
C LEU A 3 -11.92 -1.56 6.12
N VAL A 4 -11.66 -1.17 7.36
CA VAL A 4 -10.56 -0.28 7.72
C VAL A 4 -9.69 -0.97 8.73
N GLY A 5 -8.40 -1.09 8.40
CA GLY A 5 -7.35 -1.39 9.34
C GLY A 5 -6.78 -0.12 9.94
N GLY A 6 -6.22 -0.21 11.13
CA GLY A 6 -5.69 0.96 11.83
C GLY A 6 -4.69 0.60 12.93
N TYR A 7 -3.92 1.59 13.37
CA TYR A 7 -3.03 1.42 14.51
C TYR A 7 -3.78 1.44 15.82
N THR A 8 -3.49 0.47 16.69
CA THR A 8 -3.99 0.39 18.06
C THR A 8 -2.99 1.03 19.04
N ALA A 9 -3.26 0.99 20.34
CA ALA A 9 -2.47 1.67 21.35
C ALA A 9 -0.97 1.24 21.41
N ASP A 10 -0.66 0.05 20.98
CA ASP A 10 0.70 -0.50 20.85
C ASP A 10 1.56 0.20 19.78
N MET A 11 0.91 0.77 18.77
CA MET A 11 1.53 1.63 17.74
C MET A 11 1.11 3.11 17.91
N GLN A 12 0.76 3.52 19.14
CA GLN A 12 0.33 4.88 19.50
C GLN A 12 -0.92 5.35 18.73
N GLY A 13 -1.73 4.42 18.24
CA GLY A 13 -2.98 4.69 17.58
C GLY A 13 -4.19 4.57 18.50
N SER A 14 -5.37 4.85 17.96
CA SER A 14 -6.66 4.85 18.69
C SER A 14 -7.65 3.80 18.16
N ALA A 15 -7.28 3.00 17.16
CA ALA A 15 -8.12 1.92 16.67
C ALA A 15 -8.26 0.81 17.73
N ALA A 16 -9.37 0.06 17.65
CA ALA A 16 -9.61 -1.12 18.49
C ALA A 16 -9.47 -2.43 17.70
N GLY A 17 -9.22 -2.35 16.39
CA GLY A 17 -9.17 -3.48 15.48
C GLY A 17 -9.65 -3.10 14.09
N ILE A 18 -10.37 -4.01 13.42
CA ILE A 18 -10.90 -3.80 12.08
C ILE A 18 -12.32 -3.25 12.16
N LEU A 19 -12.57 -2.11 11.53
CA LEU A 19 -13.88 -1.48 11.43
C LEU A 19 -14.54 -1.78 10.08
N ALA A 20 -15.86 -1.94 10.08
CA ALA A 20 -16.68 -1.90 8.88
C ALA A 20 -17.19 -0.47 8.64
N LEU A 21 -17.15 -0.04 7.37
CA LEU A 21 -17.81 1.17 6.92
C LEU A 21 -18.78 0.84 5.80
N ARG A 22 -19.79 1.69 5.65
CA ARG A 22 -20.75 1.64 4.54
C ARG A 22 -20.71 2.95 3.75
N ALA A 23 -20.98 2.85 2.45
CA ALA A 23 -21.10 4.02 1.60
C ALA A 23 -22.48 4.67 1.82
N ARG A 24 -22.50 5.99 1.95
CA ARG A 24 -23.72 6.82 1.89
C ARG A 24 -24.17 7.00 0.43
N ALA A 25 -25.38 7.51 0.23
CA ALA A 25 -25.91 7.76 -1.11
C ALA A 25 -25.06 8.75 -1.94
N ASN A 26 -24.35 9.67 -1.30
CA ASN A 26 -23.44 10.59 -1.96
C ASN A 26 -22.03 10.02 -2.24
N GLY A 27 -21.77 8.77 -1.85
CA GLY A 27 -20.47 8.11 -2.02
C GLY A 27 -19.50 8.30 -0.85
N SER A 28 -19.76 9.17 0.13
CA SER A 28 -18.93 9.26 1.32
C SER A 28 -19.10 8.03 2.21
N LEU A 29 -18.11 7.73 3.06
CA LEU A 29 -18.17 6.59 3.98
C LEU A 29 -18.69 7.03 5.35
N GLU A 30 -19.29 6.08 6.09
CA GLU A 30 -19.63 6.21 7.50
C GLU A 30 -19.29 4.93 8.24
N VAL A 31 -18.90 5.06 9.51
CA VAL A 31 -18.62 3.90 10.37
C VAL A 31 -19.91 3.13 10.64
N ASP A 32 -19.86 1.83 10.44
CA ASP A 32 -20.96 0.92 10.76
C ASP A 32 -20.72 0.27 12.14
N ARG A 33 -19.65 -0.51 12.27
CA ARG A 33 -19.31 -1.21 13.51
C ARG A 33 -17.85 -1.65 13.57
N LEU A 34 -17.38 -2.00 14.77
CA LEU A 34 -16.21 -2.86 14.95
C LEU A 34 -16.60 -4.30 14.52
N VAL A 35 -15.83 -4.91 13.63
CA VAL A 35 -16.11 -6.27 13.16
C VAL A 35 -15.27 -7.31 13.90
N THR A 36 -14.04 -6.97 14.26
CA THR A 36 -13.19 -7.82 15.11
C THR A 36 -12.11 -6.98 15.79
N GLU A 37 -11.77 -7.33 17.02
CA GLU A 37 -10.58 -6.82 17.68
C GLU A 37 -9.34 -7.42 17.01
N ALA A 38 -8.31 -6.61 16.81
CA ALA A 38 -7.03 -7.02 16.25
C ALA A 38 -5.96 -6.00 16.64
N THR A 39 -4.74 -6.48 16.85
CA THR A 39 -3.60 -5.64 17.23
C THR A 39 -3.00 -4.99 15.98
N SER A 40 -3.06 -3.68 15.90
CA SER A 40 -2.53 -2.85 14.79
C SER A 40 -2.67 -3.49 13.41
N PRO A 41 -3.92 -3.79 12.94
CA PRO A 41 -4.17 -4.40 11.64
C PRO A 41 -3.91 -3.36 10.53
N SER A 42 -2.64 -3.09 10.25
CA SER A 42 -2.24 -1.94 9.42
C SER A 42 -2.41 -2.16 7.93
N TYR A 43 -2.54 -3.39 7.46
CA TYR A 43 -2.83 -3.76 6.07
C TYR A 43 -3.75 -4.98 6.01
N LEU A 44 -4.70 -4.97 5.07
CA LEU A 44 -5.71 -6.00 4.89
C LEU A 44 -5.68 -6.55 3.47
N ALA A 45 -5.93 -7.84 3.31
CA ALA A 45 -6.12 -8.47 2.00
C ALA A 45 -7.16 -9.58 2.06
N VAL A 46 -7.65 -10.02 0.91
CA VAL A 46 -8.57 -11.16 0.79
C VAL A 46 -7.91 -12.28 0.00
N SER A 47 -7.93 -13.49 0.55
CA SER A 47 -7.56 -14.72 -0.12
C SER A 47 -8.76 -15.68 -0.15
N GLY A 48 -9.42 -15.82 -1.29
CA GLY A 48 -10.63 -16.60 -1.42
C GLY A 48 -11.75 -16.14 -0.48
N GLN A 49 -12.07 -16.93 0.53
CA GLN A 49 -13.08 -16.62 1.56
C GLN A 49 -12.46 -16.07 2.86
N THR A 50 -11.17 -15.86 2.90
CA THR A 50 -10.44 -15.48 4.10
C THR A 50 -10.01 -14.03 4.02
N LEU A 51 -10.29 -13.25 5.07
CA LEU A 51 -9.70 -11.93 5.30
C LEU A 51 -8.36 -12.13 6.02
N LEU A 52 -7.32 -11.54 5.50
CA LEU A 52 -5.98 -11.51 6.07
C LEU A 52 -5.69 -10.12 6.62
N ALA A 53 -5.05 -10.05 7.77
CA ALA A 53 -4.60 -8.81 8.40
C ALA A 53 -3.20 -8.98 8.99
N VAL A 54 -2.26 -8.12 8.62
CA VAL A 54 -0.97 -8.06 9.33
C VAL A 54 -1.14 -7.34 10.67
N SER A 55 -0.40 -7.77 11.67
CA SER A 55 -0.15 -7.00 12.88
C SER A 55 1.26 -6.43 12.84
N GLU A 56 1.39 -5.14 12.53
CA GLU A 56 2.69 -4.47 12.39
C GLU A 56 3.47 -4.48 13.72
N ALA A 57 2.75 -4.45 14.86
CA ALA A 57 3.33 -4.46 16.20
C ALA A 57 3.83 -5.83 16.66
N THR A 58 3.15 -6.93 16.26
CA THR A 58 3.47 -8.28 16.78
C THR A 58 4.16 -9.17 15.75
N ALA A 59 4.45 -8.65 14.54
CA ALA A 59 5.09 -9.38 13.45
C ALA A 59 4.31 -10.64 13.00
N GLU A 60 2.98 -10.52 12.96
CA GLU A 60 2.07 -11.62 12.68
C GLU A 60 1.15 -11.34 11.50
N LEU A 61 0.65 -12.41 10.89
CA LEU A 61 -0.44 -12.41 9.94
C LEU A 61 -1.60 -13.22 10.54
N SER A 62 -2.76 -12.60 10.69
CA SER A 62 -3.99 -13.23 11.16
C SER A 62 -4.96 -13.47 10.02
N ALA A 63 -5.69 -14.58 10.10
CA ALA A 63 -6.74 -14.97 9.17
C ALA A 63 -8.11 -14.94 9.86
N PHE A 64 -9.12 -14.42 9.16
CA PHE A 64 -10.51 -14.34 9.62
C PHE A 64 -11.45 -14.86 8.55
N SER A 65 -12.56 -15.47 8.98
CA SER A 65 -13.64 -15.88 8.08
C SER A 65 -14.38 -14.67 7.48
N ARG A 66 -15.31 -14.92 6.54
CA ARG A 66 -16.23 -13.88 6.05
C ARG A 66 -17.17 -13.34 7.13
N SER A 67 -17.41 -14.09 8.20
CA SER A 67 -18.14 -13.64 9.40
C SER A 67 -17.25 -12.98 10.45
N PHE A 68 -15.95 -12.78 10.14
CA PHE A 68 -14.92 -12.17 11.00
C PHE A 68 -14.55 -13.03 12.23
N GLU A 69 -14.80 -14.33 12.19
CA GLU A 69 -14.29 -15.26 13.18
C GLU A 69 -12.79 -15.48 12.95
N HIS A 70 -11.99 -15.42 14.02
CA HIS A 70 -10.56 -15.68 13.94
C HIS A 70 -10.29 -17.15 13.62
N LEU A 71 -9.57 -17.41 12.52
CA LEU A 71 -9.26 -18.75 12.02
C LEU A 71 -7.86 -19.22 12.43
N GLY A 72 -6.94 -18.29 12.70
CA GLY A 72 -5.57 -18.59 13.09
C GLY A 72 -4.63 -17.43 12.85
N THR A 73 -3.43 -17.56 13.38
CA THR A 73 -2.34 -16.58 13.27
C THR A 73 -1.04 -17.32 12.96
N ALA A 74 -0.21 -16.74 12.11
CA ALA A 74 1.14 -17.21 11.81
C ALA A 74 2.14 -16.06 11.87
N SER A 75 3.43 -16.37 12.06
CA SER A 75 4.48 -15.36 11.91
C SER A 75 4.48 -14.77 10.51
N ALA A 76 4.65 -13.46 10.41
CA ALA A 76 4.83 -12.75 9.13
C ALA A 76 6.19 -13.01 8.46
N GLY A 77 7.10 -13.72 9.13
CA GLY A 77 8.44 -14.04 8.63
C GLY A 77 9.46 -12.91 8.76
N GLY A 78 9.15 -11.89 9.56
CA GLY A 78 10.02 -10.74 9.84
C GLY A 78 9.27 -9.68 10.64
N ASP A 79 9.92 -8.55 10.91
CA ASP A 79 9.43 -7.49 11.80
C ASP A 79 8.77 -6.34 11.02
N ALA A 80 7.74 -5.74 11.64
CA ALA A 80 6.92 -4.67 11.10
C ALA A 80 6.33 -4.99 9.71
N PRO A 81 5.47 -6.02 9.61
CA PRO A 81 4.77 -6.35 8.36
C PRO A 81 3.85 -5.20 7.94
N CYS A 82 4.01 -4.70 6.71
CA CYS A 82 3.31 -3.51 6.23
C CYS A 82 2.52 -3.72 4.92
N HIS A 83 2.65 -4.88 4.28
CA HIS A 83 1.94 -5.19 3.03
C HIS A 83 1.66 -6.69 2.90
N ILE A 84 0.53 -7.03 2.26
CA ILE A 84 0.14 -8.40 1.92
C ILE A 84 -0.12 -8.48 0.41
N GLY A 85 0.66 -9.29 -0.30
CA GLY A 85 0.36 -9.74 -1.66
C GLY A 85 -0.27 -11.13 -1.64
N VAL A 86 -1.33 -11.35 -2.43
CA VAL A 86 -2.01 -12.66 -2.56
C VAL A 86 -1.87 -13.14 -3.99
N TYR A 87 -1.21 -14.29 -4.18
CA TYR A 87 -0.87 -14.87 -5.48
C TYR A 87 -1.33 -16.32 -5.53
N GLY A 88 -2.57 -16.53 -5.97
CA GLY A 88 -3.23 -17.84 -5.88
C GLY A 88 -3.39 -18.28 -4.42
N SER A 89 -2.79 -19.41 -4.06
CA SER A 89 -2.77 -19.92 -2.67
C SER A 89 -1.58 -19.42 -1.85
N THR A 90 -0.68 -18.63 -2.45
CA THR A 90 0.51 -18.09 -1.80
C THR A 90 0.25 -16.66 -1.33
N VAL A 91 0.63 -16.39 -0.10
CA VAL A 91 0.60 -15.05 0.50
C VAL A 91 2.03 -14.58 0.72
N ILE A 92 2.36 -13.37 0.30
CA ILE A 92 3.66 -12.76 0.55
C ILE A 92 3.45 -11.52 1.42
N VAL A 93 4.14 -11.50 2.56
CA VAL A 93 4.12 -10.36 3.50
C VAL A 93 5.45 -9.63 3.41
N SER A 94 5.38 -8.33 3.16
CA SER A 94 6.56 -7.46 3.21
C SER A 94 6.77 -6.96 4.63
N ASN A 95 7.95 -7.21 5.19
CA ASN A 95 8.32 -6.86 6.56
C ASN A 95 9.33 -5.71 6.52
N TYR A 96 8.90 -4.53 6.94
CA TYR A 96 9.65 -3.28 6.75
C TYR A 96 10.95 -3.27 7.57
N VAL A 97 10.87 -3.52 8.88
CA VAL A 97 12.04 -3.36 9.76
C VAL A 97 13.10 -4.43 9.49
N SER A 98 12.70 -5.67 9.24
CA SER A 98 13.65 -6.74 8.95
C SER A 98 14.10 -6.82 7.49
N GLY A 99 13.45 -6.06 6.56
CA GLY A 99 13.73 -6.11 5.13
C GLY A 99 13.49 -7.47 4.51
N THR A 100 12.52 -8.24 5.02
CA THR A 100 12.25 -9.60 4.57
C THR A 100 10.91 -9.73 3.85
N LEU A 101 10.79 -10.73 2.98
CA LEU A 101 9.54 -11.23 2.46
C LEU A 101 9.21 -12.55 3.15
N GLY A 102 8.13 -12.55 3.95
CA GLY A 102 7.57 -13.79 4.49
C GLY A 102 6.64 -14.42 3.46
N VAL A 103 6.82 -15.71 3.18
CA VAL A 103 5.96 -16.45 2.23
C VAL A 103 5.15 -17.47 3.02
N LEU A 104 3.84 -17.39 2.87
CA LEU A 104 2.91 -18.25 3.59
C LEU A 104 1.99 -19.00 2.62
N SER A 105 1.55 -20.19 3.03
CA SER A 105 0.36 -20.79 2.45
C SER A 105 -0.88 -20.11 3.08
N ALA A 106 -1.94 -19.90 2.27
CA ALA A 106 -3.16 -19.26 2.76
C ALA A 106 -4.05 -20.24 3.56
N ASP A 107 -4.01 -21.53 3.23
CA ASP A 107 -4.83 -22.57 3.85
C ASP A 107 -4.07 -23.92 3.87
N PRO A 108 -3.69 -24.45 5.04
CA PRO A 108 -3.69 -23.74 6.34
C PRO A 108 -2.70 -22.57 6.34
N LEU A 109 -3.02 -21.51 7.11
CA LEU A 109 -2.13 -20.35 7.24
C LEU A 109 -0.82 -20.76 7.91
N THR A 110 0.26 -20.81 7.14
CA THR A 110 1.55 -21.32 7.61
C THR A 110 2.71 -20.62 6.92
N LEU A 111 3.67 -20.12 7.69
CA LEU A 111 4.92 -19.58 7.15
C LEU A 111 5.76 -20.70 6.56
N THR A 112 6.10 -20.60 5.27
CA THR A 112 6.87 -21.60 4.52
C THR A 112 8.28 -21.14 4.17
N GLN A 113 8.50 -19.79 4.14
CA GLN A 113 9.79 -19.22 3.78
C GLN A 113 9.90 -17.79 4.34
N SER A 114 11.13 -17.36 4.68
CA SER A 114 11.48 -15.95 4.84
C SER A 114 12.68 -15.65 3.96
N LEU A 115 12.59 -14.62 3.12
CA LEU A 115 13.63 -14.22 2.18
C LEU A 115 14.09 -12.80 2.49
N GLY A 116 15.35 -12.64 2.91
CA GLY A 116 15.92 -11.34 3.26
C GLY A 116 16.45 -10.54 2.07
N GLY A 117 16.46 -9.22 2.23
CA GLY A 117 17.18 -8.26 1.40
C GLY A 117 18.63 -8.05 1.88
N SER A 118 19.36 -7.19 1.18
CA SER A 118 20.69 -6.71 1.58
C SER A 118 20.98 -5.36 0.91
N GLY A 119 21.77 -4.55 1.56
CA GLY A 119 22.13 -3.21 1.09
C GLY A 119 21.57 -2.12 1.99
N GLY A 120 21.68 -0.89 1.53
CA GLY A 120 21.20 0.33 2.17
C GLY A 120 21.29 1.46 1.16
N GLY A 121 20.82 2.64 1.50
CA GLY A 121 20.81 3.83 0.65
C GLY A 121 21.38 5.06 1.36
N PRO A 122 21.38 6.21 0.68
CA PRO A 122 21.99 7.43 1.20
C PRO A 122 21.13 8.17 2.25
N HIS A 123 19.84 7.86 2.33
CA HIS A 123 18.94 8.52 3.28
C HIS A 123 19.06 7.89 4.67
N ALA A 124 18.87 8.68 5.74
CA ALA A 124 19.03 8.22 7.12
C ALA A 124 18.12 7.03 7.50
N VAL A 125 16.95 6.90 6.83
CA VAL A 125 16.03 5.77 7.04
C VAL A 125 16.33 4.57 6.14
N GLN A 126 17.41 4.60 5.35
CA GLN A 126 17.89 3.51 4.50
C GLN A 126 19.11 2.81 5.13
N ASP A 127 19.01 2.52 6.43
CA ASP A 127 20.08 1.91 7.24
C ASP A 127 20.21 0.39 7.02
N GLY A 128 19.34 -0.18 6.21
CA GLY A 128 19.28 -1.58 5.81
C GLY A 128 18.21 -1.81 4.75
N PRO A 129 17.96 -3.06 4.33
CA PRO A 129 16.85 -3.36 3.46
C PRO A 129 15.51 -3.14 4.18
N HIS A 130 14.52 -2.59 3.48
CA HIS A 130 13.16 -2.34 3.97
C HIS A 130 12.15 -2.81 2.92
N ALA A 131 11.74 -4.09 2.97
CA ALA A 131 10.75 -4.63 2.05
C ALA A 131 9.39 -3.93 2.28
N HIS A 132 8.80 -3.33 1.23
CA HIS A 132 7.60 -2.52 1.41
C HIS A 132 6.36 -3.04 0.69
N SER A 133 6.46 -3.45 -0.56
CA SER A 133 5.32 -3.97 -1.32
C SER A 133 5.73 -5.05 -2.31
N THR A 134 4.74 -5.80 -2.80
CA THR A 134 4.91 -6.77 -3.89
C THR A 134 3.76 -6.64 -4.89
N VAL A 135 4.04 -6.95 -6.17
CA VAL A 135 3.04 -7.05 -7.24
C VAL A 135 3.37 -8.22 -8.16
N GLU A 136 2.34 -8.91 -8.67
CA GLU A 136 2.50 -9.88 -9.74
C GLU A 136 2.52 -9.16 -11.08
N LEU A 137 3.54 -9.42 -11.88
CA LEU A 137 3.65 -8.92 -13.24
C LEU A 137 2.84 -9.80 -14.21
N ALA A 138 2.47 -9.25 -15.36
CA ALA A 138 1.68 -9.95 -16.38
C ALA A 138 2.33 -11.26 -16.88
N ASP A 139 3.63 -11.44 -16.68
CA ASP A 139 4.36 -12.66 -17.02
C ASP A 139 4.45 -13.67 -15.86
N GLY A 140 3.77 -13.42 -14.74
CA GLY A 140 3.71 -14.29 -13.56
C GLY A 140 4.90 -14.14 -12.60
N ARG A 141 5.86 -13.26 -12.88
CA ARG A 141 6.91 -12.92 -11.91
C ARG A 141 6.37 -12.00 -10.82
N ILE A 142 6.95 -12.08 -9.64
CA ILE A 142 6.66 -11.16 -8.53
C ILE A 142 7.74 -10.10 -8.48
N LEU A 143 7.34 -8.84 -8.48
CA LEU A 143 8.22 -7.70 -8.26
C LEU A 143 8.03 -7.19 -6.84
N SER A 144 9.11 -7.00 -6.08
CA SER A 144 9.06 -6.40 -4.74
C SER A 144 9.88 -5.12 -4.66
N ALA A 145 9.39 -4.16 -3.88
CA ALA A 145 10.09 -2.93 -3.56
C ALA A 145 10.92 -3.10 -2.29
N ASP A 146 12.19 -2.72 -2.34
CA ASP A 146 13.07 -2.58 -1.19
C ASP A 146 13.40 -1.08 -1.02
N LEU A 147 12.65 -0.43 -0.15
CA LEU A 147 12.77 1.02 0.12
C LEU A 147 14.14 1.37 0.67
N GLY A 148 14.67 0.49 1.53
CA GLY A 148 15.93 0.75 2.20
C GLY A 148 17.15 0.58 1.31
N ALA A 149 17.09 -0.29 0.31
CA ALA A 149 18.23 -0.60 -0.55
C ALA A 149 18.16 0.05 -1.94
N ASP A 150 17.17 0.89 -2.23
CA ASP A 150 16.90 1.49 -3.55
C ASP A 150 16.87 0.43 -4.67
N ARG A 151 16.08 -0.66 -4.43
CA ARG A 151 16.01 -1.80 -5.35
C ARG A 151 14.60 -2.30 -5.57
N LEU A 152 14.40 -2.83 -6.78
CA LEU A 152 13.28 -3.69 -7.10
C LEU A 152 13.83 -5.10 -7.30
N HIS A 153 13.27 -6.08 -6.57
CA HIS A 153 13.69 -7.47 -6.72
C HIS A 153 12.66 -8.25 -7.52
N VAL A 154 13.13 -9.00 -8.51
CA VAL A 154 12.32 -9.88 -9.34
C VAL A 154 12.40 -11.29 -8.79
N HIS A 155 11.25 -11.91 -8.58
CA HIS A 155 11.18 -13.28 -8.06
C HIS A 155 10.37 -14.17 -9.01
N SER A 156 10.77 -15.43 -9.14
CA SER A 156 9.90 -16.49 -9.62
C SER A 156 9.08 -17.03 -8.47
N LEU A 157 7.82 -17.38 -8.72
CA LEU A 157 6.94 -18.07 -7.77
C LEU A 157 6.66 -19.47 -8.32
N ALA A 158 7.04 -20.51 -7.59
CA ALA A 158 6.79 -21.90 -7.93
C ALA A 158 6.57 -22.71 -6.64
N ASP A 159 5.58 -23.62 -6.65
CA ASP A 159 5.27 -24.53 -5.54
C ASP A 159 5.14 -23.82 -4.18
N GLY A 160 4.52 -22.63 -4.16
CA GLY A 160 4.31 -21.84 -2.94
C GLY A 160 5.60 -21.25 -2.35
N ARG A 161 6.67 -21.13 -3.14
CA ARG A 161 7.97 -20.56 -2.74
C ARG A 161 8.42 -19.50 -3.75
N ILE A 162 9.14 -18.50 -3.29
CA ILE A 162 9.77 -17.51 -4.17
C ILE A 162 11.28 -17.70 -4.23
N SER A 163 11.85 -17.40 -5.39
CA SER A 163 13.29 -17.34 -5.59
C SER A 163 13.65 -16.04 -6.30
N ARG A 164 14.60 -15.28 -5.74
CA ARG A 164 15.07 -14.05 -6.38
C ARG A 164 15.85 -14.41 -7.64
N VAL A 165 15.38 -13.95 -8.80
CA VAL A 165 16.00 -14.22 -10.10
C VAL A 165 16.86 -13.05 -10.59
N SER A 166 16.50 -11.82 -10.22
CA SER A 166 17.30 -10.63 -10.51
C SER A 166 16.92 -9.47 -9.58
N SER A 167 17.65 -8.36 -9.68
CA SER A 167 17.33 -7.11 -9.02
C SER A 167 17.65 -5.96 -9.97
N VAL A 168 16.85 -4.91 -9.88
CA VAL A 168 17.03 -3.65 -10.62
C VAL A 168 17.34 -2.56 -9.61
N GLU A 169 18.40 -1.83 -9.82
CA GLU A 169 18.72 -0.63 -9.02
C GLU A 169 17.89 0.55 -9.54
N VAL A 170 17.30 1.30 -8.63
CA VAL A 170 16.70 2.60 -8.92
C VAL A 170 17.66 3.72 -8.47
N PRO A 171 17.46 4.97 -8.88
CA PRO A 171 18.35 6.07 -8.44
C PRO A 171 18.49 6.11 -6.93
N ALA A 172 19.69 6.39 -6.46
CA ALA A 172 20.01 6.44 -5.02
C ALA A 172 19.15 7.48 -4.29
N GLY A 173 18.58 7.12 -3.15
CA GLY A 173 17.66 7.95 -2.37
C GLY A 173 16.21 7.95 -2.86
N THR A 174 15.86 7.07 -3.80
CA THR A 174 14.49 6.89 -4.28
C THR A 174 13.55 6.41 -3.17
N GLY A 175 13.92 5.35 -2.45
CA GLY A 175 13.04 4.69 -1.50
C GLY A 175 11.79 4.12 -2.17
N PRO A 176 11.90 3.09 -3.04
CA PRO A 176 10.75 2.51 -3.73
C PRO A 176 9.79 1.88 -2.72
N ARG A 177 8.51 2.29 -2.78
CA ARG A 177 7.52 1.95 -1.76
C ARG A 177 6.37 1.11 -2.30
N ASP A 178 5.68 1.60 -3.30
CA ASP A 178 4.47 0.99 -3.86
C ASP A 178 4.64 0.77 -5.36
N ILE A 179 4.08 -0.31 -5.88
CA ILE A 179 4.30 -0.75 -7.26
C ILE A 179 2.96 -1.10 -7.89
N LEU A 180 2.76 -0.67 -9.13
CA LEU A 180 1.60 -1.00 -9.92
C LEU A 180 1.99 -1.26 -11.38
N GLN A 181 1.54 -2.36 -11.98
CA GLN A 181 1.66 -2.57 -13.42
C GLN A 181 0.40 -2.13 -14.15
N LEU A 182 0.58 -1.32 -15.19
CA LEU A 182 -0.49 -0.86 -16.06
C LEU A 182 -0.87 -1.91 -17.11
N PRO A 183 -2.09 -1.86 -17.68
CA PRO A 183 -2.51 -2.79 -18.74
C PRO A 183 -1.63 -2.77 -20.01
N ASN A 184 -0.94 -1.67 -20.28
CA ASN A 184 0.02 -1.54 -21.40
C ASN A 184 1.41 -2.11 -21.06
N GLY A 185 1.58 -2.69 -19.87
CA GLY A 185 2.81 -3.32 -19.37
C GLY A 185 3.78 -2.37 -18.69
N LEU A 186 3.60 -1.04 -18.75
CA LEU A 186 4.41 -0.12 -17.97
C LEU A 186 4.25 -0.37 -16.47
N ILE A 187 5.31 -0.16 -15.72
CA ILE A 187 5.32 -0.33 -14.27
C ILE A 187 5.55 1.03 -13.63
N LEU A 188 4.65 1.40 -12.73
CA LEU A 188 4.78 2.59 -11.90
C LEU A 188 5.35 2.19 -10.54
N VAL A 189 6.34 2.93 -10.09
CA VAL A 189 6.94 2.78 -8.75
C VAL A 189 6.84 4.10 -8.02
N LEU A 190 6.15 4.11 -6.91
CA LEU A 190 6.09 5.26 -6.02
C LEU A 190 7.37 5.34 -5.20
N ALA A 191 8.08 6.44 -5.31
CA ALA A 191 9.26 6.75 -4.56
C ALA A 191 8.89 7.55 -3.30
N GLU A 192 9.01 6.92 -2.13
CA GLU A 192 8.64 7.56 -0.86
C GLU A 192 9.55 8.74 -0.52
N LEU A 193 10.87 8.58 -0.75
CA LEU A 193 11.88 9.51 -0.25
C LEU A 193 12.22 10.60 -1.26
N SER A 194 12.34 10.25 -2.56
CA SER A 194 12.59 11.24 -3.62
C SER A 194 11.33 11.97 -4.07
N LEU A 195 10.13 11.56 -3.60
CA LEU A 195 8.83 12.20 -3.89
C LEU A 195 8.50 12.23 -5.39
N GLU A 196 8.71 11.10 -6.04
CA GLU A 196 8.57 10.93 -7.49
C GLU A 196 7.76 9.67 -7.81
N VAL A 197 7.26 9.59 -9.03
CA VAL A 197 6.79 8.35 -9.64
C VAL A 197 7.76 7.96 -10.73
N LEU A 198 8.40 6.79 -10.57
CA LEU A 198 9.23 6.20 -11.60
C LEU A 198 8.34 5.43 -12.58
N VAL A 199 8.62 5.55 -13.86
CA VAL A 199 7.98 4.77 -14.92
C VAL A 199 9.02 3.82 -15.50
N LEU A 200 8.75 2.51 -15.40
CA LEU A 200 9.62 1.49 -15.99
C LEU A 200 8.93 0.83 -17.17
N SER A 201 9.74 0.36 -18.12
CA SER A 201 9.30 -0.50 -19.21
C SER A 201 8.89 -1.90 -18.70
N PRO A 202 8.21 -2.73 -19.51
CA PRO A 202 7.97 -4.14 -19.16
C PRO A 202 9.25 -4.96 -18.91
N SER A 203 10.38 -4.52 -19.46
CA SER A 203 11.72 -5.10 -19.22
C SER A 203 12.40 -4.55 -17.96
N LEU A 204 11.72 -3.66 -17.22
CA LEU A 204 12.20 -3.02 -15.99
C LEU A 204 13.29 -1.95 -16.22
N ASP A 205 13.43 -1.44 -17.44
CA ASP A 205 14.29 -0.29 -17.71
C ASP A 205 13.59 1.00 -17.26
N LEU A 206 14.32 1.90 -16.60
CA LEU A 206 13.79 3.20 -16.20
C LEU A 206 13.56 4.06 -17.44
N VAL A 207 12.29 4.41 -17.68
CA VAL A 207 11.85 5.23 -18.82
C VAL A 207 11.73 6.70 -18.45
N ALA A 208 11.17 6.99 -17.28
CA ALA A 208 10.96 8.34 -16.78
C ALA A 208 10.91 8.40 -15.26
N THR A 209 11.22 9.58 -14.74
CA THR A 209 11.03 9.95 -13.34
C THR A 209 10.23 11.24 -13.30
N VAL A 210 9.10 11.25 -12.59
CA VAL A 210 8.15 12.36 -12.60
C VAL A 210 7.92 12.84 -11.17
N PRO A 211 8.26 14.09 -10.85
CA PRO A 211 7.99 14.66 -9.53
C PRO A 211 6.50 14.66 -9.20
N ILE A 212 6.16 14.35 -7.95
CA ILE A 212 4.78 14.38 -7.47
C ILE A 212 4.34 15.85 -7.28
N PRO A 213 3.26 16.28 -7.94
CA PRO A 213 2.72 17.63 -7.74
C PRO A 213 2.38 17.91 -6.28
N GLY A 214 2.76 19.09 -5.81
CA GLY A 214 2.50 19.51 -4.43
C GLY A 214 3.46 18.95 -3.39
N ALA A 215 4.44 18.14 -3.78
CA ALA A 215 5.45 17.63 -2.85
C ALA A 215 6.33 18.76 -2.27
N THR A 216 6.67 18.61 -0.99
CA THR A 216 7.54 19.53 -0.25
C THR A 216 8.61 18.75 0.49
N VAL A 217 9.72 19.41 0.78
CA VAL A 217 10.82 18.79 1.56
C VAL A 217 10.30 18.29 2.91
N GLY A 218 10.61 17.06 3.24
CA GLY A 218 10.15 16.40 4.46
C GLY A 218 8.85 15.62 4.31
N ASP A 219 8.22 15.63 3.12
CA ASP A 219 7.12 14.73 2.83
C ASP A 219 7.60 13.27 2.70
N HIS A 220 6.66 12.36 2.87
CA HIS A 220 6.80 10.94 2.59
C HIS A 220 5.65 10.48 1.69
N ALA A 221 5.94 10.11 0.45
CA ALA A 221 4.89 9.65 -0.46
C ALA A 221 4.29 8.31 0.01
N ALA A 222 2.96 8.15 -0.13
CA ALA A 222 2.24 6.95 0.28
C ALA A 222 1.05 6.67 -0.64
N GLY A 223 0.88 5.38 -0.98
CA GLY A 223 -0.20 4.92 -1.84
C GLY A 223 -0.05 5.34 -3.30
N LEU A 224 -0.39 4.43 -4.18
CA LEU A 224 -0.38 4.62 -5.63
C LEU A 224 -1.67 4.02 -6.20
N SER A 225 -2.45 4.79 -6.92
CA SER A 225 -3.64 4.28 -7.60
C SER A 225 -3.83 4.91 -8.97
N VAL A 226 -4.55 4.20 -9.85
CA VAL A 226 -4.76 4.62 -11.23
C VAL A 226 -6.25 4.51 -11.57
N ARG A 227 -6.76 5.51 -12.29
CA ARG A 227 -8.09 5.51 -12.88
C ARG A 227 -8.03 6.14 -14.27
N GLY A 228 -8.23 5.32 -15.30
CA GLY A 228 -8.05 5.75 -16.70
C GLY A 228 -6.63 6.20 -16.96
N ASP A 229 -6.46 7.44 -17.37
CA ASP A 229 -5.17 8.09 -17.62
C ASP A 229 -4.58 8.80 -16.38
N ARG A 230 -5.32 8.85 -15.26
CA ARG A 230 -4.92 9.54 -14.04
C ARG A 230 -4.20 8.61 -13.06
N VAL A 231 -3.15 9.14 -12.44
CA VAL A 231 -2.40 8.52 -11.36
C VAL A 231 -2.52 9.40 -10.11
N TYR A 232 -2.79 8.79 -8.98
CA TYR A 232 -2.99 9.48 -7.70
C TYR A 232 -1.98 8.95 -6.68
N THR A 233 -1.42 9.87 -5.90
CA THR A 233 -0.50 9.57 -4.80
C THR A 233 -0.89 10.41 -3.58
N ALA A 234 -0.43 10.02 -2.40
CA ALA A 234 -0.60 10.80 -1.18
C ALA A 234 0.75 11.27 -0.65
N LEU A 235 0.79 12.45 -0.06
CA LEU A 235 1.97 13.08 0.54
C LEU A 235 1.72 13.26 2.04
N ARG A 236 2.40 12.46 2.85
CA ARG A 236 2.39 12.55 4.31
C ARG A 236 3.38 13.64 4.73
N GLY A 237 2.92 14.59 5.52
CA GLY A 237 3.66 15.80 5.90
C GLY A 237 2.91 17.04 5.40
N SER A 238 2.93 17.33 4.12
CA SER A 238 2.13 18.42 3.51
C SER A 238 0.63 18.10 3.43
N ASN A 239 0.24 16.84 3.63
CA ASN A 239 -1.15 16.37 3.67
C ASN A 239 -1.91 16.63 2.36
N ARG A 240 -1.32 16.21 1.25
CA ARG A 240 -1.85 16.43 -0.11
C ARG A 240 -2.06 15.13 -0.84
N LEU A 241 -2.94 15.18 -1.83
CA LEU A 241 -3.06 14.18 -2.88
C LEU A 241 -2.45 14.77 -4.15
N GLY A 242 -1.40 14.16 -4.67
CA GLY A 242 -0.78 14.53 -5.95
C GLY A 242 -1.48 13.83 -7.10
N ILE A 243 -1.73 14.54 -8.20
CA ILE A 243 -2.40 14.05 -9.40
C ILE A 243 -1.44 14.14 -10.57
N LEU A 244 -1.21 13.01 -11.24
CA LEU A 244 -0.47 12.93 -12.48
C LEU A 244 -1.39 12.38 -13.59
N ALA A 245 -1.00 12.54 -14.85
CA ALA A 245 -1.75 12.00 -15.98
C ALA A 245 -0.82 11.52 -17.08
N PHE A 246 -1.27 10.48 -17.78
CA PHE A 246 -0.68 10.11 -19.07
C PHE A 246 -1.23 11.00 -20.17
N VAL A 247 -0.31 11.73 -20.84
CA VAL A 247 -0.59 12.57 -22.02
C VAL A 247 0.36 12.14 -23.11
N ASP A 248 -0.16 11.73 -24.25
CA ASP A 248 0.63 11.25 -25.40
C ASP A 248 1.68 10.18 -25.03
N GLY A 249 1.30 9.28 -24.12
CA GLY A 249 2.16 8.20 -23.64
C GLY A 249 3.18 8.59 -22.56
N SER A 250 3.26 9.85 -22.18
CA SER A 250 4.16 10.35 -21.14
C SER A 250 3.39 10.65 -19.85
N LEU A 251 3.93 10.25 -18.69
CA LEU A 251 3.38 10.63 -17.40
C LEU A 251 3.82 12.05 -17.04
N LEU A 252 2.87 12.92 -16.69
CA LEU A 252 3.12 14.32 -16.36
C LEU A 252 2.40 14.68 -15.04
N GLY A 253 3.00 15.57 -14.25
CA GLY A 253 2.31 16.19 -13.11
C GLY A 253 1.19 17.11 -13.59
N VAL A 254 0.04 17.06 -12.90
CA VAL A 254 -1.16 17.84 -13.29
C VAL A 254 -1.51 18.85 -12.20
N ASP A 255 -1.78 18.39 -10.98
CA ASP A 255 -2.29 19.22 -9.89
C ASP A 255 -2.10 18.51 -8.55
N PHE A 256 -2.48 19.18 -7.48
CA PHE A 256 -2.62 18.57 -6.14
C PHE A 256 -3.79 19.20 -5.39
N VAL A 257 -4.36 18.43 -4.46
CA VAL A 257 -5.40 18.90 -3.56
C VAL A 257 -5.08 18.55 -2.10
N SER A 258 -5.75 19.18 -1.14
CA SER A 258 -5.68 18.76 0.27
C SER A 258 -6.22 17.34 0.44
N SER A 259 -5.62 16.53 1.32
CA SER A 259 -6.17 15.23 1.73
C SER A 259 -7.32 15.35 2.72
N GLU A 260 -7.66 16.59 3.15
CA GLU A 260 -8.68 16.91 4.13
C GLU A 260 -8.48 16.23 5.50
N GLY A 261 -7.20 16.01 5.85
CA GLY A 261 -6.79 15.44 7.11
C GLY A 261 -5.28 15.40 7.25
N ASP A 262 -4.78 14.71 8.27
CA ASP A 262 -3.35 14.65 8.58
C ASP A 262 -2.81 13.23 8.37
N TRP A 263 -1.66 13.13 7.69
CA TRP A 263 -0.93 11.91 7.40
C TRP A 263 -1.72 10.91 6.54
N PRO A 264 -2.02 11.24 5.26
CA PRO A 264 -2.73 10.36 4.33
C PRO A 264 -1.86 9.13 3.98
N ARG A 265 -2.05 8.04 4.74
CA ARG A 265 -1.22 6.83 4.65
C ARG A 265 -1.64 5.91 3.52
N HIS A 266 -2.93 5.87 3.21
CA HIS A 266 -3.50 5.04 2.16
C HIS A 266 -4.66 5.76 1.47
N HIS A 267 -4.84 5.48 0.20
CA HIS A 267 -6.04 5.86 -0.52
C HIS A 267 -6.47 4.73 -1.48
N VAL A 268 -7.73 4.70 -1.81
CA VAL A 268 -8.31 3.70 -2.70
C VAL A 268 -9.39 4.33 -3.57
N ILE A 269 -9.53 3.85 -4.79
CA ILE A 269 -10.55 4.31 -5.75
C ILE A 269 -11.61 3.24 -5.94
N ASP A 270 -12.89 3.63 -5.84
CA ASP A 270 -14.06 2.81 -6.15
C ASP A 270 -14.95 3.58 -7.14
N GLY A 271 -14.90 3.18 -8.41
CA GLY A 271 -15.57 3.90 -9.50
C GLY A 271 -15.08 5.34 -9.63
N ASP A 272 -15.96 6.29 -9.34
CA ASP A 272 -15.68 7.73 -9.41
C ASP A 272 -15.40 8.35 -8.03
N VAL A 273 -15.09 7.56 -7.01
CA VAL A 273 -14.81 8.05 -5.68
C VAL A 273 -13.43 7.60 -5.22
N LEU A 274 -12.63 8.55 -4.70
CA LEU A 274 -11.38 8.30 -4.00
C LEU A 274 -11.63 8.47 -2.51
N HIS A 275 -11.20 7.47 -1.70
CA HIS A 275 -11.21 7.54 -0.26
C HIS A 275 -9.78 7.62 0.26
N ALA A 276 -9.46 8.58 1.11
CA ALA A 276 -8.16 8.77 1.74
C ALA A 276 -8.23 8.51 3.24
N ALA A 277 -7.37 7.63 3.73
CA ALA A 277 -7.21 7.33 5.15
C ALA A 277 -6.14 8.27 5.75
N ASN A 278 -6.58 9.23 6.54
CA ASN A 278 -5.75 10.22 7.21
C ASN A 278 -5.46 9.74 8.65
N GLN A 279 -4.31 9.09 8.84
CA GLN A 279 -4.00 8.36 10.06
C GLN A 279 -3.97 9.24 11.31
N LEU A 280 -3.25 10.38 11.27
CA LEU A 280 -3.00 11.19 12.46
C LEU A 280 -4.21 12.06 12.83
N SER A 281 -5.02 12.49 11.86
CA SER A 281 -6.28 13.16 12.13
C SER A 281 -7.42 12.21 12.49
N SER A 282 -7.20 10.90 12.41
CA SER A 282 -8.23 9.88 12.66
C SER A 282 -9.48 10.11 11.81
N THR A 283 -9.31 10.27 10.51
CA THR A 283 -10.40 10.53 9.56
C THR A 283 -10.24 9.75 8.25
N VAL A 284 -11.37 9.51 7.59
CA VAL A 284 -11.43 9.11 6.18
C VAL A 284 -12.14 10.19 5.39
N ALA A 285 -11.46 10.77 4.42
CA ALA A 285 -12.01 11.74 3.48
C ALA A 285 -12.44 11.05 2.19
N SER A 286 -13.55 11.50 1.59
CA SER A 286 -14.09 10.95 0.34
C SER A 286 -14.19 12.04 -0.71
N PHE A 287 -13.66 11.77 -1.91
CA PHE A 287 -13.58 12.74 -3.00
C PHE A 287 -14.25 12.20 -4.25
N SER A 288 -15.01 13.02 -4.95
CA SER A 288 -15.47 12.73 -6.31
C SER A 288 -14.34 12.96 -7.30
N LEU A 289 -14.17 12.02 -8.23
CA LEU A 289 -13.26 12.08 -9.39
C LEU A 289 -14.04 12.37 -10.69
N ALA A 290 -15.30 12.77 -10.58
CA ALA A 290 -16.13 13.03 -11.76
C ALA A 290 -15.58 14.20 -12.61
N GLY A 291 -15.73 14.10 -13.93
CA GLY A 291 -15.28 15.11 -14.86
C GLY A 291 -13.79 14.97 -15.22
N ASP A 292 -12.98 15.90 -14.74
CA ASP A 292 -11.54 16.00 -15.08
C ASP A 292 -10.60 15.08 -14.27
N GLY A 293 -11.17 14.32 -13.31
CA GLY A 293 -10.40 13.45 -12.43
C GLY A 293 -9.69 14.17 -11.28
N ILE A 294 -9.88 15.48 -11.12
CA ILE A 294 -9.35 16.21 -9.95
C ILE A 294 -10.23 15.92 -8.74
N PRO A 295 -9.67 15.43 -7.62
CA PRO A 295 -10.46 15.07 -6.44
C PRO A 295 -11.18 16.29 -5.84
N ARG A 296 -12.50 16.16 -5.63
CA ARG A 296 -13.35 17.18 -4.99
C ARG A 296 -14.04 16.57 -3.79
N LEU A 297 -13.85 17.17 -2.61
CA LEU A 297 -14.44 16.66 -1.36
C LEU A 297 -15.95 16.51 -1.50
N ILE A 298 -16.49 15.33 -1.15
CA ILE A 298 -17.92 15.03 -1.25
C ILE A 298 -18.69 15.51 -0.01
N ALA A 299 -18.08 15.34 1.16
CA ALA A 299 -18.66 15.68 2.46
C ALA A 299 -17.53 15.87 3.48
N PRO A 300 -17.77 16.48 4.64
CA PRO A 300 -16.79 16.51 5.72
C PRO A 300 -16.24 15.13 6.02
N PRO A 301 -14.92 15.00 6.32
CA PRO A 301 -14.30 13.70 6.60
C PRO A 301 -15.00 12.96 7.74
N THR A 302 -15.10 11.65 7.60
CA THR A 302 -15.68 10.76 8.61
C THR A 302 -14.64 10.45 9.67
N ALA A 303 -14.99 10.58 10.96
CA ALA A 303 -14.13 10.17 12.06
C ALA A 303 -13.94 8.65 12.05
N VAL A 304 -12.70 8.21 11.94
CA VAL A 304 -12.28 6.79 11.93
C VAL A 304 -10.97 6.68 12.72
N PRO A 305 -10.90 5.93 13.82
CA PRO A 305 -9.72 5.89 14.66
C PRO A 305 -8.46 5.39 13.94
N SER A 306 -7.42 6.22 13.87
CA SER A 306 -6.07 5.96 13.32
C SER A 306 -6.05 5.06 12.06
N PRO A 307 -6.80 5.38 10.99
CA PRO A 307 -6.94 4.50 9.82
C PRO A 307 -5.62 4.42 9.04
N THR A 308 -5.18 3.22 8.70
CA THR A 308 -3.95 3.00 7.93
C THR A 308 -4.21 2.37 6.57
N PHE A 309 -5.33 1.65 6.41
CA PHE A 309 -5.67 0.93 5.19
C PHE A 309 -7.19 0.83 4.99
N LEU A 310 -7.61 0.93 3.76
CA LEU A 310 -9.00 0.79 3.32
C LEU A 310 -9.11 -0.37 2.33
N LEU A 311 -10.03 -1.31 2.56
CA LEU A 311 -10.29 -2.46 1.71
C LEU A 311 -11.76 -2.50 1.30
N ARG A 312 -12.03 -2.62 0.01
CA ARG A 312 -13.36 -2.97 -0.49
C ARG A 312 -13.61 -4.47 -0.27
N PHE A 313 -14.64 -4.82 0.53
CA PHE A 313 -14.89 -6.21 0.97
C PHE A 313 -16.25 -6.74 0.52
#